data_832d08d01f524d8f84cb1fb06c374759
#
_entry.id   832d08d01f524d8f84cb1fb06c374759
#
_cell.length_a   1.000
_cell.length_b   1.000
_cell.length_c   1.000
_cell.angle_alpha   90.00
_cell.angle_beta   90.00
_cell.angle_gamma   90.00
#
_symmetry.space_group_name_H-M   'P 1'
#
loop_
_entity.id
_entity.type
_entity.pdbx_description
1 polymer ?
#
loop_
_entity_poly.entity_id
_entity_poly.type
_entity_poly.pdbx_seq_one_letter_code
_entity_poly.pdbx_strand_id
1 'polypeptide(L)'
;MGIMAGMLILLVAIKHIYILIMEMFFNESKVAQRSFGLTKEFLKDERVKILMANQGLYNGFLAMGLIWSIFESGVFQIQLAIFFLTCVICAAIYGALTVSYRILFMQGIPAILALMVIFIM
;
A
#
# COMPACT_ATOMS: atom_id res chain seq x y z
N MET A 1 18.58 10.67 -2.89
CA MET A 1 18.03 9.50 -2.16
C MET A 1 18.90 8.30 -2.48
N GLY A 2 19.25 7.52 -1.46
CA GLY A 2 20.14 6.37 -1.64
C GLY A 2 19.46 5.18 -2.31
N ILE A 3 20.28 4.25 -2.80
CA ILE A 3 19.79 3.01 -3.48
C ILE A 3 18.88 2.19 -2.56
N MET A 4 19.25 2.05 -1.29
CA MET A 4 18.45 1.27 -0.33
C MET A 4 17.06 1.86 -0.13
N ALA A 5 16.96 3.18 0.02
CA ALA A 5 15.67 3.85 0.12
C ALA A 5 14.83 3.64 -1.14
N GLY A 6 15.44 3.78 -2.31
CA GLY A 6 14.78 3.54 -3.58
C GLY A 6 14.25 2.12 -3.72
N MET A 7 15.04 1.13 -3.30
CA MET A 7 14.62 -0.29 -3.33
C MET A 7 13.45 -0.55 -2.39
N LEU A 8 13.47 0.01 -1.19
CA LEU A 8 12.37 -0.14 -0.23
C LEU A 8 11.10 0.54 -0.73
N ILE A 9 11.22 1.73 -1.30
CA ILE A 9 10.07 2.44 -1.90
C ILE A 9 9.48 1.62 -3.05
N LEU A 10 10.33 1.06 -3.91
CA LEU A 10 9.87 0.20 -5.00
C LEU A 10 9.14 -1.03 -4.45
N LEU A 11 9.65 -1.65 -3.39
CA LEU A 11 8.98 -2.77 -2.74
C LEU A 11 7.58 -2.39 -2.25
N VAL A 12 7.47 -1.24 -1.59
CA VAL A 12 6.16 -0.74 -1.13
C VAL A 12 5.22 -0.49 -2.31
N ALA A 13 5.74 0.12 -3.39
CA ALA A 13 4.95 0.38 -4.59
C ALA A 13 4.45 -0.92 -5.22
N ILE A 14 5.31 -1.93 -5.36
CA ILE A 14 4.96 -3.24 -5.92
C ILE A 14 3.87 -3.90 -5.06
N LYS A 15 3.99 -3.85 -3.74
CA LYS A 15 2.97 -4.39 -2.84
C LYS A 15 1.62 -3.72 -3.04
N HIS A 16 1.59 -2.40 -3.24
CA HIS A 16 0.35 -1.67 -3.46
C HIS A 16 -0.25 -1.95 -4.84
N ILE A 17 0.57 -2.18 -5.86
CA ILE A 17 0.09 -2.67 -7.17
C ILE A 17 -0.54 -4.07 -7.01
N TYR A 18 0.11 -4.94 -6.25
CA TYR A 18 -0.44 -6.27 -5.95
C TYR A 18 -1.80 -6.16 -5.25
N ILE A 19 -1.92 -5.27 -4.27
CA ILE A 19 -3.19 -5.04 -3.56
C ILE A 19 -4.26 -4.51 -4.52
N LEU A 20 -3.91 -3.58 -5.41
CA LEU A 20 -4.81 -3.08 -6.45
C LEU A 20 -5.37 -4.24 -7.28
N ILE A 21 -4.49 -5.10 -7.78
CA ILE A 21 -4.89 -6.23 -8.63
C ILE A 21 -5.82 -7.16 -7.86
N MET A 22 -5.49 -7.47 -6.61
CA MET A 22 -6.29 -8.36 -5.78
C MET A 22 -7.66 -7.75 -5.46
N GLU A 23 -7.71 -6.48 -5.09
CA GLU A 23 -8.95 -5.81 -4.71
C GLU A 23 -9.87 -5.54 -5.90
N MET A 24 -9.32 -5.23 -7.06
CA MET A 24 -10.13 -4.93 -8.25
C MET A 24 -10.57 -6.18 -9.03
N PHE A 25 -9.70 -7.19 -9.11
CA PHE A 25 -9.92 -8.32 -10.01
C PHE A 25 -10.06 -9.66 -9.32
N PHE A 26 -9.52 -9.81 -8.10
CA PHE A 26 -9.50 -11.08 -7.38
C PHE A 26 -9.99 -10.95 -5.94
N ASN A 27 -10.98 -10.10 -5.72
CA ASN A 27 -11.44 -9.80 -4.36
C ASN A 27 -12.22 -10.93 -3.68
N GLU A 28 -12.64 -11.96 -4.42
CA GLU A 28 -13.28 -13.16 -3.86
C GLU A 28 -12.28 -14.30 -3.58
N SER A 29 -11.02 -14.14 -3.95
CA SER A 29 -10.01 -15.20 -3.83
C SER A 29 -9.73 -15.58 -2.37
N LYS A 30 -9.17 -16.77 -2.18
CA LYS A 30 -8.72 -17.21 -0.85
C LYS A 30 -7.66 -16.28 -0.25
N VAL A 31 -6.82 -15.72 -1.11
CA VAL A 31 -5.79 -14.75 -0.68
C VAL A 31 -6.46 -13.48 -0.14
N ALA A 32 -7.47 -12.97 -0.84
CA ALA A 32 -8.22 -11.80 -0.39
C ALA A 32 -8.94 -12.08 0.93
N GLN A 33 -9.60 -13.24 1.05
CA GLN A 33 -10.27 -13.63 2.29
C GLN A 33 -9.32 -13.64 3.48
N ARG A 34 -8.13 -14.21 3.31
CA ARG A 34 -7.11 -14.24 4.37
C ARG A 34 -6.51 -12.88 4.67
N SER A 35 -6.21 -12.11 3.65
CA SER A 35 -5.56 -10.80 3.79
C SER A 35 -6.46 -9.80 4.50
N PHE A 36 -7.78 -9.82 4.22
CA PHE A 36 -8.73 -8.87 4.79
C PHE A 36 -9.55 -9.45 5.95
N GLY A 37 -9.40 -10.75 6.26
CA GLY A 37 -10.16 -11.39 7.32
C GLY A 37 -11.66 -11.42 7.03
N LEU A 38 -12.06 -11.56 5.76
CA LEU A 38 -13.45 -11.52 5.31
C LEU A 38 -13.88 -12.87 4.73
N THR A 39 -15.17 -13.16 4.83
CA THR A 39 -15.75 -14.40 4.27
C THR A 39 -16.00 -14.26 2.79
N LYS A 40 -16.07 -15.40 2.09
CA LYS A 40 -16.38 -15.43 0.67
C LYS A 40 -17.79 -14.89 0.40
N GLU A 41 -18.75 -15.21 1.27
CA GLU A 41 -20.12 -14.72 1.14
C GLU A 41 -20.17 -13.20 1.17
N PHE A 42 -19.44 -12.58 2.10
CA PHE A 42 -19.37 -11.13 2.21
C PHE A 42 -18.76 -10.52 0.94
N LEU A 43 -17.66 -11.10 0.46
CA LEU A 43 -16.95 -10.60 -0.72
C LEU A 43 -17.73 -10.79 -2.02
N LYS A 44 -18.73 -11.69 -2.06
CA LYS A 44 -19.61 -11.87 -3.22
C LYS A 44 -20.65 -10.77 -3.40
N ASP A 45 -20.98 -10.02 -2.35
CA ASP A 45 -21.93 -8.92 -2.43
C ASP A 45 -21.43 -7.88 -3.43
N GLU A 46 -22.25 -7.52 -4.42
CA GLU A 46 -21.88 -6.57 -5.47
C GLU A 46 -21.43 -5.21 -4.89
N ARG A 47 -22.08 -4.77 -3.82
CA ARG A 47 -21.73 -3.51 -3.16
C ARG A 47 -20.34 -3.58 -2.56
N VAL A 48 -19.98 -4.72 -1.98
CA VAL A 48 -18.65 -4.96 -1.42
C VAL A 48 -17.61 -5.02 -2.52
N LYS A 49 -17.88 -5.69 -3.63
CA LYS A 49 -16.98 -5.74 -4.78
C LYS A 49 -16.68 -4.35 -5.32
N ILE A 50 -17.69 -3.50 -5.44
CA ILE A 50 -17.53 -2.12 -5.93
C ILE A 50 -16.64 -1.33 -4.95
N LEU A 51 -16.90 -1.43 -3.65
CA LEU A 51 -16.09 -0.77 -2.63
C LEU A 51 -14.64 -1.26 -2.64
N MET A 52 -14.44 -2.57 -2.76
CA MET A 52 -13.10 -3.15 -2.84
C MET A 52 -12.36 -2.68 -4.10
N ALA A 53 -13.04 -2.62 -5.23
CA ALA A 53 -12.43 -2.14 -6.48
C ALA A 53 -12.02 -0.67 -6.36
N ASN A 54 -12.85 0.18 -5.76
CA ASN A 54 -12.49 1.58 -5.51
C ASN A 54 -11.30 1.70 -4.58
N GLN A 55 -11.25 0.90 -3.52
CA GLN A 55 -10.11 0.87 -2.61
C GLN A 55 -8.84 0.43 -3.33
N GLY A 56 -8.94 -0.55 -4.21
CA GLY A 56 -7.82 -1.00 -5.03
C GLY A 56 -7.27 0.11 -5.92
N LEU A 57 -8.17 0.90 -6.52
CA LEU A 57 -7.77 2.04 -7.33
C LEU A 57 -6.95 3.06 -6.52
N TYR A 58 -7.39 3.39 -5.30
CA TYR A 58 -6.64 4.30 -4.43
C TYR A 58 -5.28 3.73 -4.03
N ASN A 59 -5.17 2.42 -3.83
CA ASN A 59 -3.89 1.77 -3.62
C ASN A 59 -2.97 1.94 -4.83
N GLY A 60 -3.54 1.92 -6.03
CA GLY A 60 -2.81 2.22 -7.27
C GLY A 60 -2.26 3.65 -7.30
N PHE A 61 -3.01 4.62 -6.81
CA PHE A 61 -2.54 6.01 -6.72
C PHE A 61 -1.35 6.14 -5.77
N LEU A 62 -1.36 5.44 -4.65
CA LEU A 62 -0.22 5.41 -3.73
C LEU A 62 1.01 4.81 -4.41
N ALA A 63 0.84 3.72 -5.13
CA ALA A 63 1.93 3.10 -5.89
C ALA A 63 2.48 4.05 -6.95
N MET A 64 1.61 4.74 -7.69
CA MET A 64 2.03 5.73 -8.70
C MET A 64 2.85 6.86 -8.10
N GLY A 65 2.41 7.39 -6.96
CA GLY A 65 3.14 8.46 -6.28
C GLY A 65 4.51 8.01 -5.79
N LEU A 66 4.62 6.79 -5.27
CA LEU A 66 5.88 6.20 -4.85
C LEU A 66 6.83 5.99 -6.06
N ILE A 67 6.30 5.47 -7.15
CA ILE A 67 7.07 5.30 -8.39
C ILE A 67 7.54 6.65 -8.92
N TRP A 68 6.66 7.65 -8.91
CA TRP A 68 7.03 9.01 -9.30
C TRP A 68 8.22 9.53 -8.49
N SER A 69 8.22 9.31 -7.18
CA SER A 69 9.34 9.73 -6.34
C SER A 69 10.68 9.11 -6.75
N ILE A 70 10.67 7.89 -7.29
CA ILE A 70 11.90 7.23 -7.74
C ILE A 70 12.48 7.91 -8.98
N PHE A 71 11.63 8.43 -9.86
CA PHE A 71 12.06 9.09 -11.09
C PHE A 71 12.40 10.57 -10.91
N GLU A 72 12.09 11.15 -9.77
CA GLU A 72 12.45 12.54 -9.45
C GLU A 72 13.84 12.62 -8.83
N SER A 73 14.30 13.85 -8.60
CA SER A 73 15.61 14.11 -8.01
C SER A 73 15.55 15.25 -7.00
N GLY A 74 16.62 15.40 -6.21
CA GLY A 74 16.78 16.51 -5.28
C GLY A 74 15.76 16.49 -4.14
N VAL A 75 15.43 17.67 -3.64
CA VAL A 75 14.54 17.84 -2.49
C VAL A 75 13.12 17.36 -2.81
N PHE A 76 12.67 17.60 -4.03
CA PHE A 76 11.31 17.20 -4.44
C PHE A 76 11.13 15.69 -4.41
N GLN A 77 12.14 14.93 -4.81
CA GLN A 77 12.13 13.45 -4.68
C GLN A 77 11.85 13.01 -3.25
N ILE A 78 12.57 13.62 -2.30
CA ILE A 78 12.46 13.27 -0.88
C ILE A 78 11.08 13.67 -0.34
N GLN A 79 10.59 14.84 -0.72
CA GLN A 79 9.27 15.32 -0.31
C GLN A 79 8.15 14.40 -0.79
N LEU A 80 8.22 13.98 -2.06
CA LEU A 80 7.24 13.02 -2.62
C LEU A 80 7.29 11.68 -1.88
N ALA A 81 8.49 11.15 -1.67
CA ALA A 81 8.66 9.87 -0.98
C ALA A 81 8.10 9.95 0.44
N ILE A 82 8.44 10.98 1.19
CA ILE A 82 7.95 11.16 2.56
C ILE A 82 6.42 11.27 2.57
N PHE A 83 5.85 12.07 1.66
CA PHE A 83 4.39 12.24 1.61
C PHE A 83 3.67 10.92 1.37
N PHE A 84 4.07 10.19 0.32
CA PHE A 84 3.37 8.95 -0.04
C PHE A 84 3.63 7.81 0.96
N LEU A 85 4.83 7.71 1.51
CA LEU A 85 5.10 6.74 2.58
C LEU A 85 4.29 7.05 3.83
N THR A 86 4.13 8.31 4.17
CA THR A 86 3.29 8.72 5.30
C THR A 86 1.83 8.35 5.05
N CYS A 87 1.33 8.55 3.83
CA CYS A 87 -0.02 8.11 3.45
C CYS A 87 -0.20 6.60 3.62
N VAL A 88 0.78 5.81 3.18
CA VAL A 88 0.76 4.35 3.35
C VAL A 88 0.74 3.97 4.82
N ILE A 89 1.58 4.60 5.64
CA ILE A 89 1.66 4.32 7.08
C ILE A 89 0.34 4.66 7.77
N CYS A 90 -0.25 5.82 7.47
CA CYS A 90 -1.55 6.21 8.02
C CYS A 90 -2.64 5.22 7.64
N ALA A 91 -2.69 4.82 6.36
CA ALA A 91 -3.65 3.82 5.89
C ALA A 91 -3.45 2.47 6.57
N ALA A 92 -2.19 2.06 6.77
CA ALA A 92 -1.87 0.80 7.44
C ALA A 92 -2.28 0.80 8.91
N ILE A 93 -2.06 1.91 9.61
CA ILE A 93 -2.46 2.06 11.02
C ILE A 93 -3.99 1.99 11.12
N TYR A 94 -4.69 2.77 10.31
CA TYR A 94 -6.16 2.78 10.32
C TYR A 94 -6.73 1.41 9.95
N GLY A 95 -6.16 0.76 8.94
CA GLY A 95 -6.56 -0.58 8.53
C GLY A 95 -6.32 -1.62 9.63
N ALA A 96 -5.21 -1.50 10.36
CA ALA A 96 -4.91 -2.39 11.49
C ALA A 96 -5.92 -2.23 12.62
N LEU A 97 -6.38 -1.01 12.88
CA LEU A 97 -7.34 -0.72 13.94
C LEU A 97 -8.77 -1.12 13.59
N THR A 98 -9.12 -1.11 12.29
CA THR A 98 -10.51 -1.29 11.84
C THR A 98 -10.79 -2.60 11.12
N VAL A 99 -9.80 -3.17 10.44
CA VAL A 99 -9.97 -4.37 9.61
C VAL A 99 -9.16 -5.54 10.16
N SER A 100 -7.83 -5.46 10.10
CA SER A 100 -6.94 -6.55 10.53
C SER A 100 -5.55 -6.00 10.83
N TYR A 101 -4.96 -6.40 11.96
CA TYR A 101 -3.60 -6.01 12.31
C TYR A 101 -2.56 -6.54 11.31
N ARG A 102 -2.90 -7.54 10.50
CA ARG A 102 -2.03 -8.05 9.41
C ARG A 102 -1.69 -6.95 8.41
N ILE A 103 -2.59 -6.00 8.21
CA ILE A 103 -2.37 -4.86 7.31
C ILE A 103 -1.18 -4.03 7.77
N LEU A 104 -1.02 -3.84 9.09
CA LEU A 104 0.13 -3.13 9.63
C LEU A 104 1.45 -3.81 9.24
N PHE A 105 1.53 -5.15 9.36
CA PHE A 105 2.74 -5.89 9.03
C PHE A 105 3.00 -5.92 7.51
N MET A 106 1.96 -6.07 6.70
CA MET A 106 2.10 -6.19 5.25
C MET A 106 2.40 -4.86 4.56
N GLN A 107 1.75 -3.78 4.99
CA GLN A 107 1.85 -2.47 4.36
C GLN A 107 2.65 -1.48 5.19
N GLY A 108 2.42 -1.44 6.50
CA GLY A 108 3.01 -0.44 7.39
C GLY A 108 4.50 -0.64 7.63
N ILE A 109 4.93 -1.84 7.97
CA ILE A 109 6.32 -2.12 8.31
C ILE A 109 7.29 -1.78 7.17
N PRO A 110 7.06 -2.25 5.92
CA PRO A 110 7.94 -1.86 4.81
C PRO A 110 7.99 -0.35 4.57
N ALA A 111 6.86 0.34 4.72
CA ALA A 111 6.80 1.80 4.55
C ALA A 111 7.54 2.53 5.66
N ILE A 112 7.42 2.06 6.90
CA ILE A 112 8.16 2.61 8.05
C ILE A 112 9.67 2.44 7.84
N LEU A 113 10.10 1.25 7.41
CA LEU A 113 11.51 0.99 7.13
C LEU A 113 12.04 1.91 6.03
N ALA A 114 11.28 2.10 4.94
CA ALA A 114 11.66 3.00 3.86
C ALA A 114 11.80 4.43 4.38
N LEU A 115 10.85 4.89 5.18
CA LEU A 115 10.88 6.24 5.75
C LEU A 115 12.07 6.43 6.69
N MET A 116 12.35 5.44 7.53
CA MET A 116 13.51 5.48 8.43
C MET A 116 14.82 5.59 7.65
N VAL A 117 14.98 4.82 6.58
CA VAL A 117 16.18 4.85 5.75
C VAL A 117 16.36 6.22 5.11
N ILE A 118 15.29 6.88 4.67
CA ILE A 118 15.37 8.24 4.12
C ILE A 118 15.94 9.23 5.16
N PHE A 119 15.52 9.13 6.42
CA PHE A 119 15.98 10.05 7.46
C PHE A 119 17.37 9.73 8.00
N ILE A 120 17.77 8.47 7.97
CA ILE A 120 19.09 8.05 8.49
C ILE A 120 20.17 8.21 7.43
N MET A 121 19.85 7.97 6.20
CA MET A 121 20.79 8.00 5.08
C MET A 121 20.45 9.12 4.10
#